data_4cd87161f8c1d6e2ee7e462569b81f1d
#
_entry.id   4cd87161f8c1d6e2ee7e462569b81f1d
#
_cell.length_a   1.000
_cell.length_b   1.000
_cell.length_c   1.000
_cell.angle_alpha   90.00
_cell.angle_beta   90.00
_cell.angle_gamma   90.00
#
_symmetry.space_group_name_H-M   'P 1'
#
loop_
_entity.id
_entity.type
_entity.pdbx_description
1 polymer ?
#
loop_
_entity_poly.entity_id
_entity_poly.type
_entity_poly.pdbx_seq_one_letter_code
_entity_poly.pdbx_strand_id
1 'polypeptide(L)'
;YGGRHSKAVLGDLLVSVINNSMATYKIAGVQVGIEKEIIRNVCEIIGYKNSFGGTFPTGGSMSNFMSLIMARDKVDKKIKDQGLSKNLIAYTSENTHYSVYKNASFAGIGKKNVRVVPTNNKGQMCVKALKILIEKDLDSGCTPFYLNATAGTTVLCAFDNVEDIAKICQKNNIWLHLDGAFGGVVIFSKKHKKLINGIEKTDSFCFNAHKTLGAPLSTSVLVVNEKKYLYNSFSNEASYLYQTHDNDYNLGQTSLECGRRNNALKFWTLWKSIGTKGLEKIVDHEFDLAKYAYDYVISNKDYNLYSFESSLSICFNYKDYDPVDVCSM
;
A
#
# COMPACT_ATOMS: atom_id res chain seq x y z
N TYR A 1 7.29 -6.35 12.14
CA TYR A 1 7.61 -4.93 12.43
C TYR A 1 9.11 -4.83 12.73
N GLY A 2 9.86 -3.96 12.00
CA GLY A 2 11.32 -3.86 12.01
C GLY A 2 11.91 -3.02 13.16
N GLY A 3 11.33 -3.02 14.34
CA GLY A 3 11.85 -2.25 15.47
C GLY A 3 11.53 -0.75 15.39
N ARG A 4 12.36 0.09 16.03
CA ARG A 4 12.14 1.54 16.17
C ARG A 4 13.40 2.32 15.85
N HIS A 5 13.28 3.31 14.98
CA HIS A 5 14.36 4.25 14.70
C HIS A 5 14.22 5.48 15.62
N SER A 6 15.28 5.84 16.36
CA SER A 6 15.25 6.92 17.36
C SER A 6 14.76 8.26 16.79
N LYS A 7 15.14 8.59 15.55
CA LYS A 7 14.71 9.84 14.89
C LYS A 7 13.21 9.87 14.60
N ALA A 8 12.61 8.73 14.25
CA ALA A 8 11.16 8.62 14.06
C ALA A 8 10.40 8.67 15.38
N VAL A 9 10.97 8.12 16.46
CA VAL A 9 10.41 8.21 17.83
C VAL A 9 10.35 9.65 18.31
N LEU A 10 11.36 10.49 18.03
CA LEU A 10 11.30 11.94 18.30
C LEU A 10 10.11 12.61 17.58
N GLY A 11 9.87 12.23 16.32
CA GLY A 11 8.69 12.70 15.58
C GLY A 11 7.39 12.30 16.24
N ASP A 12 7.29 11.08 16.76
CA ASP A 12 6.08 10.60 17.45
C ASP A 12 5.84 11.32 18.79
N LEU A 13 6.89 11.60 19.53
CA LEU A 13 6.80 12.44 20.76
C LEU A 13 6.29 13.84 20.42
N LEU A 14 6.81 14.46 19.36
CA LEU A 14 6.33 15.78 18.88
C LEU A 14 4.86 15.72 18.47
N VAL A 15 4.42 14.68 17.75
CA VAL A 15 2.99 14.49 17.41
C VAL A 15 2.11 14.46 18.66
N SER A 16 2.58 13.79 19.72
CA SER A 16 1.84 13.69 20.98
C SER A 16 1.80 15.02 21.76
N VAL A 17 2.90 15.77 21.76
CA VAL A 17 3.00 17.07 22.43
C VAL A 17 2.16 18.14 21.73
N ILE A 18 2.24 18.22 20.39
CA ILE A 18 1.50 19.20 19.60
C ILE A 18 0.00 18.88 19.60
N ASN A 19 -0.36 17.61 19.54
CA ASN A 19 -1.73 17.06 19.67
C ASN A 19 -2.80 17.80 18.86
N ASN A 20 -2.51 18.16 17.61
CA ASN A 20 -3.46 18.82 16.72
C ASN A 20 -4.06 17.88 15.69
N SER A 21 -5.15 18.32 15.05
CA SER A 21 -5.79 17.61 13.95
C SER A 21 -5.28 18.10 12.59
N MET A 22 -5.06 17.15 11.67
CA MET A 22 -4.66 17.44 10.27
C MET A 22 -5.85 17.74 9.35
N ALA A 23 -7.07 17.97 9.89
CA ALA A 23 -8.27 18.18 9.08
C ALA A 23 -8.18 19.43 8.20
N THR A 24 -7.73 20.56 8.76
CA THR A 24 -7.67 21.85 8.05
C THR A 24 -6.34 22.53 8.28
N TYR A 25 -5.95 23.41 7.34
CA TYR A 25 -4.78 24.28 7.53
C TYR A 25 -4.92 25.19 8.75
N LYS A 26 -6.12 25.68 9.05
CA LYS A 26 -6.39 26.55 10.19
C LYS A 26 -5.99 25.89 11.52
N ILE A 27 -6.16 24.57 11.63
CA ILE A 27 -5.83 23.81 12.84
C ILE A 27 -4.39 23.29 12.79
N ALA A 28 -3.99 22.73 11.66
CA ALA A 28 -2.70 22.05 11.51
C ALA A 28 -1.54 23.01 11.19
N GLY A 29 -1.83 24.16 10.59
CA GLY A 29 -0.82 25.14 10.22
C GLY A 29 0.23 24.56 9.29
N VAL A 30 1.50 24.88 9.55
CA VAL A 30 2.65 24.44 8.75
C VAL A 30 2.82 22.93 8.65
N GLN A 31 2.19 22.16 9.52
CA GLN A 31 2.28 20.70 9.51
C GLN A 31 1.63 20.07 8.28
N VAL A 32 0.67 20.77 7.64
CA VAL A 32 0.13 20.36 6.32
C VAL A 32 1.24 20.29 5.29
N GLY A 33 2.19 21.23 5.31
CA GLY A 33 3.35 21.24 4.43
C GLY A 33 4.25 20.01 4.60
N ILE A 34 4.39 19.48 5.82
CA ILE A 34 5.16 18.27 6.13
C ILE A 34 4.56 17.06 5.40
N GLU A 35 3.25 16.87 5.50
CA GLU A 35 2.58 15.76 4.83
C GLU A 35 2.67 15.89 3.31
N LYS A 36 2.39 17.09 2.78
CA LYS A 36 2.49 17.37 1.34
C LYS A 36 3.92 17.15 0.81
N GLU A 37 4.95 17.49 1.57
CA GLU A 37 6.34 17.24 1.19
C GLU A 37 6.64 15.74 1.06
N ILE A 38 6.24 14.94 2.03
CA ILE A 38 6.45 13.49 1.96
C ILE A 38 5.70 12.88 0.77
N ILE A 39 4.42 13.25 0.59
CA ILE A 39 3.62 12.76 -0.54
C ILE A 39 4.29 13.10 -1.87
N ARG A 40 4.71 14.37 -2.05
CA ARG A 40 5.42 14.80 -3.26
C ARG A 40 6.69 13.99 -3.49
N ASN A 41 7.56 13.87 -2.50
CA ASN A 41 8.82 13.16 -2.63
C ASN A 41 8.61 11.68 -2.97
N VAL A 42 7.60 11.03 -2.39
CA VAL A 42 7.25 9.64 -2.73
C VAL A 42 6.75 9.54 -4.17
N CYS A 43 5.84 10.42 -4.59
CA CYS A 43 5.32 10.44 -5.96
C CYS A 43 6.42 10.66 -7.00
N GLU A 44 7.36 11.57 -6.73
CA GLU A 44 8.52 11.80 -7.59
C GLU A 44 9.44 10.57 -7.69
N ILE A 45 9.71 9.89 -6.56
CA ILE A 45 10.53 8.67 -6.54
C ILE A 45 9.90 7.55 -7.37
N ILE A 46 8.57 7.36 -7.30
CA ILE A 46 7.88 6.31 -8.05
C ILE A 46 7.59 6.69 -9.50
N GLY A 47 7.70 7.98 -9.84
CA GLY A 47 7.54 8.47 -11.20
C GLY A 47 6.11 8.87 -11.57
N TYR A 48 5.25 9.16 -10.59
CA TYR A 48 3.96 9.78 -10.87
C TYR A 48 4.17 11.18 -11.43
N LYS A 49 3.45 11.47 -12.53
CA LYS A 49 3.55 12.76 -13.24
C LYS A 49 2.27 13.55 -12.98
N ASN A 50 2.32 14.84 -12.93
CA ASN A 50 1.15 15.74 -12.89
C ASN A 50 0.39 15.77 -11.54
N SER A 51 -0.93 15.68 -11.57
CA SER A 51 -1.84 15.96 -10.46
C SER A 51 -1.91 14.89 -9.38
N PHE A 52 -0.78 14.28 -9.04
CA PHE A 52 -0.74 13.28 -7.98
C PHE A 52 -1.19 13.83 -6.62
N GLY A 53 -1.57 12.94 -5.72
CA GLY A 53 -1.94 13.26 -4.34
C GLY A 53 -1.65 12.09 -3.42
N GLY A 54 -2.02 12.26 -2.16
CA GLY A 54 -1.87 11.21 -1.18
C GLY A 54 -2.36 11.61 0.19
N THR A 55 -2.27 10.69 1.13
CA THR A 55 -2.64 10.88 2.53
C THR A 55 -1.92 9.87 3.42
N PHE A 56 -2.05 10.02 4.72
CA PHE A 56 -1.48 9.12 5.74
C PHE A 56 -2.59 8.35 6.47
N PRO A 57 -3.07 7.22 5.92
CA PRO A 57 -4.03 6.36 6.60
C PRO A 57 -3.42 5.69 7.84
N THR A 58 -4.27 5.10 8.68
CA THR A 58 -3.86 4.43 9.92
C THR A 58 -3.08 3.12 9.72
N GLY A 59 -3.04 2.58 8.50
CA GLY A 59 -2.31 1.35 8.16
C GLY A 59 -2.64 0.84 6.76
N GLY A 60 -1.94 -0.21 6.31
CA GLY A 60 -2.14 -0.81 4.99
C GLY A 60 -3.57 -1.27 4.71
N SER A 61 -4.27 -1.80 5.72
CA SER A 61 -5.69 -2.18 5.57
C SER A 61 -6.58 -0.99 5.20
N MET A 62 -6.33 0.18 5.80
CA MET A 62 -7.05 1.41 5.47
C MET A 62 -6.61 1.95 4.11
N SER A 63 -5.32 1.86 3.77
CA SER A 63 -4.82 2.24 2.44
C SER A 63 -5.51 1.43 1.34
N ASN A 64 -5.62 0.10 1.52
CA ASN A 64 -6.32 -0.80 0.61
C ASN A 64 -7.82 -0.49 0.53
N PHE A 65 -8.45 -0.14 1.68
CA PHE A 65 -9.85 0.27 1.71
C PHE A 65 -10.08 1.56 0.90
N MET A 66 -9.28 2.58 1.16
CA MET A 66 -9.38 3.87 0.47
C MET A 66 -9.17 3.71 -1.04
N SER A 67 -8.20 2.89 -1.47
CA SER A 67 -7.96 2.62 -2.90
C SER A 67 -9.16 1.91 -3.56
N LEU A 68 -9.78 0.94 -2.86
CA LEU A 68 -10.96 0.23 -3.34
C LEU A 68 -12.16 1.17 -3.48
N ILE A 69 -12.37 2.09 -2.52
CA ILE A 69 -13.44 3.10 -2.57
C ILE A 69 -13.24 4.05 -3.75
N MET A 70 -12.02 4.56 -3.96
CA MET A 70 -11.72 5.42 -5.11
C MET A 70 -11.98 4.71 -6.45
N ALA A 71 -11.59 3.44 -6.55
CA ALA A 71 -11.87 2.63 -7.73
C ALA A 71 -13.36 2.42 -7.97
N ARG A 72 -14.12 2.13 -6.91
CA ARG A 72 -15.58 1.98 -6.94
C ARG A 72 -16.26 3.26 -7.43
N ASP A 73 -15.92 4.38 -6.83
CA ASP A 73 -16.54 5.67 -7.12
C ASP A 73 -16.12 6.21 -8.51
N LYS A 74 -14.96 5.78 -9.05
CA LYS A 74 -14.54 6.05 -10.44
C LYS A 74 -15.47 5.39 -11.45
N VAL A 75 -16.00 4.19 -11.15
CA VAL A 75 -16.89 3.46 -12.07
C VAL A 75 -18.25 4.14 -12.23
N ASP A 76 -18.79 4.64 -11.11
CA ASP A 76 -20.07 5.32 -11.11
C ASP A 76 -20.14 6.33 -9.94
N LYS A 77 -20.16 7.61 -10.27
CA LYS A 77 -20.25 8.69 -9.30
C LYS A 77 -21.53 8.65 -8.46
N LYS A 78 -22.61 8.06 -8.98
CA LYS A 78 -23.90 7.93 -8.28
C LYS A 78 -23.87 6.91 -7.15
N ILE A 79 -22.84 6.05 -7.10
CA ILE A 79 -22.71 5.04 -6.04
C ILE A 79 -22.69 5.69 -4.63
N LYS A 80 -22.12 6.87 -4.48
CA LYS A 80 -22.09 7.59 -3.20
C LYS A 80 -23.49 7.92 -2.67
N ASP A 81 -24.42 8.23 -3.56
CA ASP A 81 -25.77 8.68 -3.20
C ASP A 81 -26.80 7.55 -3.27
N GLN A 82 -26.64 6.64 -4.20
CA GLN A 82 -27.65 5.63 -4.54
C GLN A 82 -27.25 4.18 -4.19
N GLY A 83 -26.00 3.97 -3.74
CA GLY A 83 -25.46 2.63 -3.54
C GLY A 83 -25.07 1.94 -4.84
N LEU A 84 -24.73 0.65 -4.73
CA LEU A 84 -24.26 -0.17 -5.86
C LEU A 84 -25.41 -0.58 -6.77
N SER A 85 -25.29 -0.29 -8.07
CA SER A 85 -26.22 -0.71 -9.13
C SER A 85 -25.60 -1.72 -10.11
N LYS A 86 -24.27 -1.92 -10.07
CA LYS A 86 -23.53 -2.79 -10.98
C LYS A 86 -22.92 -3.97 -10.24
N ASN A 87 -22.72 -5.09 -10.92
CA ASN A 87 -21.99 -6.24 -10.41
C ASN A 87 -20.49 -5.99 -10.54
N LEU A 88 -19.90 -5.33 -9.53
CA LEU A 88 -18.50 -4.94 -9.51
C LEU A 88 -17.61 -6.10 -9.08
N ILE A 89 -16.56 -6.39 -9.86
CA ILE A 89 -15.61 -7.47 -9.58
C ILE A 89 -14.22 -6.90 -9.29
N ALA A 90 -13.66 -7.30 -8.15
CA ALA A 90 -12.28 -7.03 -7.76
C ALA A 90 -11.41 -8.28 -7.95
N TYR A 91 -10.12 -8.08 -8.21
CA TYR A 91 -9.13 -9.14 -8.39
C TYR A 91 -7.97 -9.00 -7.41
N THR A 92 -7.46 -10.13 -6.93
CA THR A 92 -6.26 -10.18 -6.09
C THR A 92 -5.62 -11.56 -6.17
N SER A 93 -4.36 -11.72 -5.71
CA SER A 93 -3.73 -13.04 -5.67
C SER A 93 -4.15 -13.85 -4.44
N GLU A 94 -3.94 -15.15 -4.47
CA GLU A 94 -4.19 -16.04 -3.31
C GLU A 94 -3.30 -15.71 -2.10
N ASN A 95 -2.15 -15.08 -2.33
CA ASN A 95 -1.19 -14.67 -1.29
C ASN A 95 -1.42 -13.22 -0.79
N THR A 96 -2.53 -12.59 -1.18
CA THR A 96 -2.86 -11.23 -0.76
C THR A 96 -3.15 -11.14 0.74
N HIS A 97 -3.00 -9.94 1.28
CA HIS A 97 -3.39 -9.67 2.65
C HIS A 97 -4.92 -9.79 2.83
N TYR A 98 -5.39 -10.40 3.91
CA TYR A 98 -6.81 -10.64 4.21
C TYR A 98 -7.68 -9.37 4.18
N SER A 99 -7.08 -8.18 4.30
CA SER A 99 -7.80 -6.90 4.27
C SER A 99 -8.57 -6.67 2.97
N VAL A 100 -8.13 -7.24 1.85
CA VAL A 100 -8.82 -7.06 0.56
C VAL A 100 -10.25 -7.61 0.63
N TYR A 101 -10.42 -8.82 1.16
CA TYR A 101 -11.76 -9.42 1.34
C TYR A 101 -12.61 -8.67 2.36
N LYS A 102 -11.99 -8.26 3.47
CA LYS A 102 -12.64 -7.47 4.52
C LYS A 102 -13.13 -6.14 3.97
N ASN A 103 -12.29 -5.45 3.20
CA ASN A 103 -12.59 -4.17 2.59
C ASN A 103 -13.70 -4.28 1.55
N ALA A 104 -13.69 -5.33 0.71
CA ALA A 104 -14.76 -5.59 -0.25
C ALA A 104 -16.12 -5.78 0.45
N SER A 105 -16.12 -6.45 1.61
CA SER A 105 -17.32 -6.60 2.45
C SER A 105 -17.82 -5.23 2.94
N PHE A 106 -16.94 -4.40 3.51
CA PHE A 106 -17.31 -3.08 4.04
C PHE A 106 -17.72 -2.08 2.96
N ALA A 107 -17.13 -2.20 1.77
CA ALA A 107 -17.46 -1.34 0.62
C ALA A 107 -18.79 -1.70 -0.06
N GLY A 108 -19.50 -2.74 0.42
CA GLY A 108 -20.73 -3.23 -0.19
C GLY A 108 -20.52 -4.08 -1.45
N ILE A 109 -19.28 -4.31 -1.87
CA ILE A 109 -18.94 -5.16 -3.04
C ILE A 109 -19.27 -6.63 -2.75
N GLY A 110 -18.99 -7.08 -1.53
CA GLY A 110 -19.16 -8.48 -1.10
C GLY A 110 -17.93 -9.34 -1.41
N LYS A 111 -17.59 -10.22 -0.47
CA LYS A 111 -16.41 -11.12 -0.57
C LYS A 111 -16.46 -12.04 -1.79
N LYS A 112 -17.67 -12.48 -2.21
CA LYS A 112 -17.87 -13.36 -3.37
C LYS A 112 -17.50 -12.69 -4.71
N ASN A 113 -17.45 -11.37 -4.74
CA ASN A 113 -17.07 -10.58 -5.90
C ASN A 113 -15.57 -10.24 -5.93
N VAL A 114 -14.78 -10.82 -5.04
CA VAL A 114 -13.32 -10.80 -5.11
C VAL A 114 -12.83 -12.09 -5.76
N ARG A 115 -12.27 -11.99 -6.95
CA ARG A 115 -11.68 -13.11 -7.68
C ARG A 115 -10.26 -13.36 -7.20
N VAL A 116 -9.98 -14.62 -6.88
CA VAL A 116 -8.65 -15.08 -6.47
C VAL A 116 -7.90 -15.54 -7.70
N VAL A 117 -6.81 -14.86 -8.00
CA VAL A 117 -5.90 -15.25 -9.08
C VAL A 117 -4.83 -16.17 -8.49
N PRO A 118 -4.61 -17.38 -9.05
CA PRO A 118 -3.56 -18.28 -8.59
C PRO A 118 -2.17 -17.63 -8.76
N THR A 119 -1.21 -18.08 -7.98
CA THR A 119 0.18 -17.64 -8.08
C THR A 119 1.03 -18.64 -8.89
N ASN A 120 2.16 -18.17 -9.38
CA ASN A 120 3.18 -19.00 -9.99
C ASN A 120 4.13 -19.57 -8.90
N ASN A 121 5.12 -20.35 -9.33
CA ASN A 121 6.13 -20.96 -8.44
C ASN A 121 7.05 -19.94 -7.73
N LYS A 122 6.92 -18.63 -8.05
CA LYS A 122 7.60 -17.52 -7.36
C LYS A 122 6.64 -16.75 -6.44
N GLY A 123 5.46 -17.29 -6.17
CA GLY A 123 4.44 -16.65 -5.34
C GLY A 123 3.82 -15.38 -5.94
N GLN A 124 4.05 -15.10 -7.22
CA GLN A 124 3.55 -13.93 -7.94
C GLN A 124 2.20 -14.23 -8.59
N MET A 125 1.31 -13.25 -8.65
CA MET A 125 0.05 -13.36 -9.40
C MET A 125 0.29 -13.88 -10.83
N CYS A 126 -0.41 -14.94 -11.22
CA CYS A 126 -0.31 -15.50 -12.56
C CYS A 126 -1.04 -14.61 -13.58
N VAL A 127 -0.28 -13.85 -14.37
CA VAL A 127 -0.80 -12.88 -15.35
C VAL A 127 -1.70 -13.55 -16.40
N LYS A 128 -1.40 -14.79 -16.80
CA LYS A 128 -2.22 -15.56 -17.75
C LYS A 128 -3.60 -15.90 -17.15
N ALA A 129 -3.61 -16.37 -15.91
CA ALA A 129 -4.85 -16.70 -15.21
C ALA A 129 -5.70 -15.44 -14.95
N LEU A 130 -5.07 -14.33 -14.58
CA LEU A 130 -5.74 -13.03 -14.45
C LEU A 130 -6.49 -12.64 -15.71
N LYS A 131 -5.84 -12.74 -16.87
CA LYS A 131 -6.46 -12.40 -18.15
C LYS A 131 -7.70 -13.24 -18.44
N ILE A 132 -7.63 -14.56 -18.23
CA ILE A 132 -8.75 -15.48 -18.44
C ILE A 132 -9.93 -15.15 -17.51
N LEU A 133 -9.64 -14.85 -16.23
CA LEU A 133 -10.68 -14.49 -15.26
C LEU A 133 -11.39 -13.19 -15.64
N ILE A 134 -10.66 -12.17 -16.09
CA ILE A 134 -11.24 -10.90 -16.53
C ILE A 134 -12.13 -11.11 -17.77
N GLU A 135 -11.66 -11.85 -18.77
CA GLU A 135 -12.42 -12.17 -19.99
C GLU A 135 -13.72 -12.88 -19.62
N LYS A 136 -13.67 -13.90 -18.77
CA LYS A 136 -14.84 -14.63 -18.27
C LYS A 136 -15.86 -13.73 -17.55
N ASP A 137 -15.40 -12.83 -16.68
CA ASP A 137 -16.29 -11.94 -15.94
C ASP A 137 -16.93 -10.90 -16.88
N LEU A 138 -16.20 -10.39 -17.89
CA LEU A 138 -16.75 -9.50 -18.93
C LEU A 138 -17.84 -10.21 -19.77
N ASP A 139 -17.57 -11.44 -20.21
CA ASP A 139 -18.54 -12.24 -20.97
C ASP A 139 -19.81 -12.56 -20.16
N SER A 140 -19.69 -12.61 -18.84
CA SER A 140 -20.78 -12.81 -17.89
C SER A 140 -21.56 -11.51 -17.55
N GLY A 141 -21.22 -10.37 -18.18
CA GLY A 141 -21.86 -9.07 -17.93
C GLY A 141 -21.46 -8.42 -16.61
N CYS A 142 -20.40 -8.91 -15.96
CA CYS A 142 -19.83 -8.27 -14.77
C CYS A 142 -18.98 -7.04 -15.14
N THR A 143 -18.68 -6.21 -14.14
CA THR A 143 -17.86 -5.02 -14.30
C THR A 143 -16.55 -5.17 -13.52
N PRO A 144 -15.44 -5.65 -14.14
CA PRO A 144 -14.11 -5.59 -13.56
C PRO A 144 -13.74 -4.13 -13.24
N PHE A 145 -13.38 -3.82 -11.99
CA PHE A 145 -13.13 -2.43 -11.62
C PHE A 145 -11.85 -2.19 -10.82
N TYR A 146 -11.36 -3.19 -10.09
CA TYR A 146 -10.25 -3.05 -9.16
C TYR A 146 -9.35 -4.28 -9.17
N LEU A 147 -8.05 -4.06 -9.16
CA LEU A 147 -7.03 -5.10 -8.96
C LEU A 147 -6.07 -4.65 -7.86
N ASN A 148 -5.90 -5.51 -6.86
CA ASN A 148 -4.90 -5.38 -5.82
C ASN A 148 -3.71 -6.28 -6.17
N ALA A 149 -2.61 -5.69 -6.66
CA ALA A 149 -1.32 -6.36 -6.80
C ALA A 149 -0.50 -6.13 -5.54
N THR A 150 0.44 -7.01 -5.23
CA THR A 150 1.22 -6.94 -3.99
C THR A 150 2.72 -6.77 -4.26
N ALA A 151 3.32 -5.80 -3.60
CA ALA A 151 4.77 -5.62 -3.52
C ALA A 151 5.27 -6.11 -2.15
N GLY A 152 5.64 -7.38 -2.08
CA GLY A 152 6.04 -8.08 -0.87
C GLY A 152 4.84 -8.64 -0.09
N THR A 153 4.41 -9.86 -0.44
CA THR A 153 3.34 -10.57 0.29
C THR A 153 3.72 -10.79 1.76
N THR A 154 2.73 -10.84 2.64
CA THR A 154 2.95 -10.82 4.11
C THR A 154 3.84 -11.96 4.62
N VAL A 155 3.73 -13.15 4.04
CA VAL A 155 4.47 -14.34 4.49
C VAL A 155 5.74 -14.54 3.68
N LEU A 156 5.62 -14.70 2.37
CA LEU A 156 6.74 -15.07 1.49
C LEU A 156 7.44 -13.86 0.87
N CYS A 157 6.93 -12.64 1.08
CA CYS A 157 7.44 -11.40 0.48
C CYS A 157 7.61 -11.48 -1.05
N ALA A 158 6.68 -12.15 -1.73
CA ALA A 158 6.65 -12.20 -3.19
C ALA A 158 6.24 -10.85 -3.78
N PHE A 159 6.81 -10.49 -4.93
CA PHE A 159 6.54 -9.25 -5.66
C PHE A 159 5.83 -9.57 -6.97
N ASP A 160 4.63 -9.07 -7.16
CA ASP A 160 3.88 -9.26 -8.40
C ASP A 160 4.53 -8.55 -9.59
N ASN A 161 4.35 -9.06 -10.81
CA ASN A 161 4.81 -8.42 -12.04
C ASN A 161 3.91 -7.23 -12.39
N VAL A 162 4.21 -6.08 -11.79
CA VAL A 162 3.40 -4.85 -11.93
C VAL A 162 3.33 -4.39 -13.38
N GLU A 163 4.43 -4.50 -14.14
CA GLU A 163 4.50 -4.06 -15.54
C GLU A 163 3.48 -4.77 -16.43
N ASP A 164 3.37 -6.10 -16.33
CA ASP A 164 2.44 -6.87 -17.16
C ASP A 164 1.01 -6.78 -16.65
N ILE A 165 0.81 -6.71 -15.34
CA ILE A 165 -0.51 -6.47 -14.73
C ILE A 165 -1.05 -5.10 -15.17
N ALA A 166 -0.21 -4.06 -15.18
CA ALA A 166 -0.61 -2.72 -15.59
C ALA A 166 -1.13 -2.67 -17.03
N LYS A 167 -0.49 -3.41 -17.96
CA LYS A 167 -0.97 -3.51 -19.36
C LYS A 167 -2.41 -4.06 -19.44
N ILE A 168 -2.71 -5.08 -18.62
CA ILE A 168 -4.05 -5.69 -18.57
C ILE A 168 -5.05 -4.71 -17.95
N CYS A 169 -4.70 -4.06 -16.84
CA CYS A 169 -5.57 -3.10 -16.17
C CYS A 169 -5.89 -1.90 -17.06
N GLN A 170 -4.89 -1.34 -17.75
CA GLN A 170 -5.08 -0.22 -18.67
C GLN A 170 -6.01 -0.60 -19.84
N LYS A 171 -5.80 -1.78 -20.46
CA LYS A 171 -6.65 -2.27 -21.55
C LYS A 171 -8.13 -2.38 -21.14
N ASN A 172 -8.41 -2.77 -19.91
CA ASN A 172 -9.76 -3.07 -19.42
C ASN A 172 -10.33 -1.96 -18.50
N ASN A 173 -9.63 -0.81 -18.38
CA ASN A 173 -10.00 0.30 -17.49
C ASN A 173 -10.23 -0.13 -16.03
N ILE A 174 -9.40 -1.04 -15.54
CA ILE A 174 -9.41 -1.53 -14.16
C ILE A 174 -8.45 -0.69 -13.34
N TRP A 175 -8.86 -0.23 -12.16
CA TRP A 175 -7.98 0.44 -11.20
C TRP A 175 -6.91 -0.52 -10.71
N LEU A 176 -5.65 -0.15 -10.89
CA LEU A 176 -4.52 -0.90 -10.37
C LEU A 176 -4.01 -0.27 -9.07
N HIS A 177 -4.21 -0.96 -7.96
CA HIS A 177 -3.58 -0.64 -6.68
C HIS A 177 -2.40 -1.57 -6.42
N LEU A 178 -1.26 -0.99 -6.02
CA LEU A 178 -0.11 -1.76 -5.57
C LEU A 178 -0.01 -1.70 -4.04
N ASP A 179 -0.39 -2.78 -3.38
CA ASP A 179 -0.21 -2.96 -1.93
C ASP A 179 1.26 -3.27 -1.63
N GLY A 180 2.01 -2.26 -1.28
CA GLY A 180 3.39 -2.34 -0.83
C GLY A 180 3.51 -2.18 0.69
N ALA A 181 2.48 -2.48 1.48
CA ALA A 181 2.48 -2.27 2.91
C ALA A 181 3.71 -2.87 3.62
N PHE A 182 4.26 -3.97 3.09
CA PHE A 182 5.48 -4.58 3.61
C PHE A 182 6.70 -4.27 2.72
N GLY A 183 6.69 -4.70 1.47
CA GLY A 183 7.86 -4.61 0.58
C GLY A 183 7.94 -3.31 -0.22
N GLY A 184 6.93 -2.43 -0.18
CA GLY A 184 6.91 -1.19 -0.96
C GLY A 184 8.04 -0.22 -0.66
N VAL A 185 8.75 -0.39 0.47
CA VAL A 185 9.93 0.41 0.82
C VAL A 185 11.11 0.24 -0.16
N VAL A 186 11.06 -0.76 -1.04
CA VAL A 186 12.06 -0.94 -2.12
C VAL A 186 12.13 0.26 -3.07
N ILE A 187 11.14 1.17 -3.06
CA ILE A 187 11.21 2.45 -3.79
C ILE A 187 12.46 3.26 -3.43
N PHE A 188 12.98 3.12 -2.21
CA PHE A 188 14.17 3.82 -1.72
C PHE A 188 15.48 3.15 -2.11
N SER A 189 15.48 1.90 -2.57
CA SER A 189 16.68 1.14 -2.93
C SER A 189 16.92 1.11 -4.44
N LYS A 190 18.09 1.56 -4.87
CA LYS A 190 18.51 1.46 -6.28
C LYS A 190 18.70 0.01 -6.72
N LYS A 191 19.15 -0.87 -5.81
CA LYS A 191 19.37 -2.30 -6.08
C LYS A 191 18.05 -3.05 -6.28
N HIS A 192 17.03 -2.74 -5.43
CA HIS A 192 15.82 -3.54 -5.29
C HIS A 192 14.58 -2.91 -5.92
N LYS A 193 14.61 -1.63 -6.31
CA LYS A 193 13.48 -0.94 -6.98
C LYS A 193 12.97 -1.68 -8.22
N LYS A 194 13.82 -2.42 -8.91
CA LYS A 194 13.45 -3.26 -10.07
C LYS A 194 12.36 -4.30 -9.77
N LEU A 195 12.19 -4.70 -8.50
CA LEU A 195 11.16 -5.65 -8.07
C LEU A 195 9.73 -5.13 -8.29
N ILE A 196 9.57 -3.83 -8.47
CA ILE A 196 8.30 -3.15 -8.69
C ILE A 196 8.30 -2.32 -9.97
N ASN A 197 9.04 -2.74 -11.00
CA ASN A 197 9.02 -2.09 -12.31
C ASN A 197 7.59 -1.99 -12.83
N GLY A 198 7.21 -0.82 -13.35
CA GLY A 198 5.84 -0.52 -13.78
C GLY A 198 5.00 0.18 -12.69
N ILE A 199 5.57 0.46 -11.50
CA ILE A 199 4.86 1.16 -10.42
C ILE A 199 4.31 2.53 -10.86
N GLU A 200 4.98 3.23 -11.76
CA GLU A 200 4.55 4.52 -12.31
C GLU A 200 3.24 4.43 -13.11
N LYS A 201 2.80 3.22 -13.47
CA LYS A 201 1.57 2.92 -14.21
C LYS A 201 0.40 2.58 -13.32
N THR A 202 0.60 2.52 -12.00
CA THR A 202 -0.46 2.21 -11.04
C THR A 202 -1.35 3.44 -10.79
N ASP A 203 -2.63 3.22 -10.49
CA ASP A 203 -3.54 4.30 -10.09
C ASP A 203 -3.27 4.73 -8.64
N SER A 204 -2.86 3.78 -7.78
CA SER A 204 -2.49 4.05 -6.39
C SER A 204 -1.45 3.05 -5.87
N PHE A 205 -0.67 3.51 -4.91
CA PHE A 205 0.35 2.72 -4.23
C PHE A 205 0.37 3.06 -2.74
N CYS A 206 0.61 2.06 -1.89
CA CYS A 206 0.86 2.31 -0.48
C CYS A 206 2.08 1.57 0.06
N PHE A 207 2.66 2.11 1.13
CA PHE A 207 3.65 1.41 1.94
C PHE A 207 3.56 1.84 3.41
N ASN A 208 4.08 1.00 4.31
CA ASN A 208 4.09 1.28 5.74
C ASN A 208 5.52 1.53 6.23
N ALA A 209 5.85 2.79 6.54
CA ALA A 209 7.13 3.13 7.14
C ALA A 209 7.30 2.51 8.54
N HIS A 210 6.20 2.16 9.21
CA HIS A 210 6.21 1.49 10.52
C HIS A 210 6.48 -0.03 10.45
N LYS A 211 6.70 -0.60 9.27
CA LYS A 211 7.14 -2.00 9.13
C LYS A 211 8.67 -2.07 9.03
N THR A 212 9.23 -1.81 7.88
CA THR A 212 10.65 -1.98 7.57
C THR A 212 11.52 -0.77 7.93
N LEU A 213 10.99 0.45 7.90
CA LEU A 213 11.80 1.65 8.16
C LEU A 213 11.85 2.04 9.64
N GLY A 214 11.22 1.28 10.53
CA GLY A 214 11.27 1.51 11.97
C GLY A 214 10.56 2.79 12.45
N ALA A 215 9.64 3.36 11.66
CA ALA A 215 8.79 4.43 12.14
C ALA A 215 7.75 3.88 13.13
N PRO A 216 7.34 4.64 14.18
CA PRO A 216 6.27 4.21 15.08
C PRO A 216 4.91 4.05 14.37
N LEU A 217 4.06 3.18 14.89
CA LEU A 217 2.65 3.07 14.48
C LEU A 217 1.91 4.40 14.75
N SER A 218 0.99 4.85 13.92
CA SER A 218 0.63 4.34 12.60
C SER A 218 1.28 5.24 11.56
N THR A 219 2.17 4.70 10.73
CA THR A 219 2.85 5.51 9.70
C THR A 219 2.71 4.78 8.36
N SER A 220 1.56 4.96 7.72
CA SER A 220 1.24 4.43 6.40
C SER A 220 1.13 5.57 5.40
N VAL A 221 1.65 5.38 4.22
CA VAL A 221 1.60 6.34 3.11
C VAL A 221 0.75 5.73 2.01
N LEU A 222 -0.27 6.46 1.57
CA LEU A 222 -1.07 6.15 0.37
C LEU A 222 -0.89 7.28 -0.62
N VAL A 223 -0.44 6.96 -1.83
CA VAL A 223 -0.34 7.91 -2.94
C VAL A 223 -1.20 7.48 -4.12
N VAL A 224 -1.70 8.45 -4.86
CA VAL A 224 -2.55 8.26 -6.04
C VAL A 224 -2.00 9.06 -7.21
N ASN A 225 -2.10 8.51 -8.40
CA ASN A 225 -1.60 9.15 -9.62
C ASN A 225 -2.39 10.43 -9.98
N GLU A 226 -3.69 10.49 -9.63
CA GLU A 226 -4.52 11.68 -9.80
C GLU A 226 -5.27 12.04 -8.51
N LYS A 227 -4.90 13.16 -7.87
CA LYS A 227 -5.49 13.62 -6.60
C LYS A 227 -7.02 13.81 -6.65
N LYS A 228 -7.60 14.05 -7.83
CA LYS A 228 -9.06 14.20 -8.00
C LYS A 228 -9.85 13.02 -7.44
N TYR A 229 -9.29 11.80 -7.46
CA TYR A 229 -9.99 10.62 -6.95
C TYR A 229 -10.10 10.64 -5.43
N LEU A 230 -9.11 11.20 -4.71
CA LEU A 230 -9.23 11.43 -3.26
C LEU A 230 -10.37 12.39 -2.95
N TYR A 231 -10.42 13.54 -3.63
CA TYR A 231 -11.51 14.50 -3.44
C TYR A 231 -12.87 13.92 -3.80
N ASN A 232 -12.99 13.25 -4.95
CA ASN A 232 -14.25 12.67 -5.40
C ASN A 232 -14.83 11.68 -4.40
N SER A 233 -13.98 10.89 -3.74
CA SER A 233 -14.43 9.86 -2.80
C SER A 233 -14.57 10.33 -1.38
N PHE A 234 -13.68 11.20 -0.88
CA PHE A 234 -13.60 11.52 0.54
C PHE A 234 -14.01 12.93 0.91
N SER A 235 -14.09 13.86 -0.07
CA SER A 235 -14.56 15.20 0.21
C SER A 235 -16.05 15.21 0.50
N ASN A 236 -16.42 15.90 1.57
CA ASN A 236 -17.81 16.20 1.92
C ASN A 236 -17.97 17.70 2.20
N GLU A 237 -19.14 18.22 1.94
CA GLU A 237 -19.49 19.58 2.31
C GLU A 237 -19.61 19.68 3.84
N ALA A 238 -18.76 20.51 4.45
CA ALA A 238 -18.78 20.80 5.88
C ALA A 238 -18.42 22.28 6.06
N SER A 239 -19.40 23.17 5.81
CA SER A 239 -19.22 24.63 5.84
C SER A 239 -18.68 25.15 7.19
N TYR A 240 -19.00 24.45 8.28
CA TYR A 240 -18.49 24.78 9.62
C TYR A 240 -16.99 24.47 9.78
N LEU A 241 -16.44 23.57 8.95
CA LEU A 241 -15.05 23.09 9.05
C LEU A 241 -14.17 23.71 7.94
N TYR A 242 -14.65 23.69 6.69
CA TYR A 242 -13.90 24.14 5.52
C TYR A 242 -14.30 25.55 5.10
N GLN A 243 -13.75 26.54 5.82
CA GLN A 243 -14.08 27.95 5.64
C GLN A 243 -13.15 28.70 4.69
N THR A 244 -12.09 28.08 4.20
CA THR A 244 -11.11 28.71 3.32
C THR A 244 -11.25 28.21 1.88
N HIS A 245 -10.98 29.08 0.91
CA HIS A 245 -11.06 28.76 -0.52
C HIS A 245 -9.94 27.83 -1.00
N ASP A 246 -8.88 27.62 -0.21
CA ASP A 246 -7.74 26.77 -0.59
C ASP A 246 -7.94 25.33 -0.09
N ASN A 247 -8.72 24.57 -0.85
CA ASN A 247 -9.03 23.17 -0.57
C ASN A 247 -7.79 22.26 -0.52
N ASP A 248 -6.71 22.64 -1.20
CA ASP A 248 -5.47 21.85 -1.28
C ASP A 248 -4.72 21.75 0.06
N TYR A 249 -5.02 22.63 1.02
CA TYR A 249 -4.46 22.62 2.36
C TYR A 249 -5.42 22.07 3.43
N ASN A 250 -6.64 21.70 3.05
CA ASN A 250 -7.62 21.08 3.95
C ASN A 250 -7.59 19.55 3.78
N LEU A 251 -6.63 18.89 4.46
CA LEU A 251 -6.35 17.47 4.27
C LEU A 251 -7.48 16.53 4.70
N GLY A 252 -8.44 17.00 5.49
CA GLY A 252 -9.67 16.27 5.80
C GLY A 252 -10.55 15.99 4.60
N GLN A 253 -10.38 16.74 3.49
CA GLN A 253 -11.10 16.49 2.23
C GLN A 253 -10.51 15.35 1.39
N THR A 254 -9.32 14.88 1.75
CA THR A 254 -8.60 13.82 1.04
C THR A 254 -8.30 12.61 1.92
N SER A 255 -8.87 12.55 3.12
CA SER A 255 -8.75 11.45 4.06
C SER A 255 -10.13 10.94 4.50
N LEU A 256 -10.18 9.68 4.93
CA LEU A 256 -11.42 9.11 5.46
C LEU A 256 -11.77 9.74 6.81
N GLU A 257 -10.76 9.91 7.66
CA GLU A 257 -10.94 10.49 8.99
C GLU A 257 -10.95 12.03 8.92
N CYS A 258 -11.87 12.68 9.60
CA CYS A 258 -11.84 14.11 9.81
C CYS A 258 -10.70 14.47 10.79
N GLY A 259 -10.77 13.98 12.02
CA GLY A 259 -9.75 14.21 13.03
C GLY A 259 -8.69 13.13 13.02
N ARG A 260 -7.49 13.44 12.52
CA ARG A 260 -6.34 12.53 12.56
C ARG A 260 -5.07 13.26 12.97
N ARG A 261 -4.15 12.50 13.59
CA ARG A 261 -2.84 13.00 14.00
C ARG A 261 -1.91 13.20 12.79
N ASN A 262 -0.88 14.02 12.97
CA ASN A 262 0.19 14.21 11.98
C ASN A 262 1.16 13.00 11.97
N ASN A 263 0.70 11.87 11.44
CA ASN A 263 1.55 10.68 11.31
C ASN A 263 2.70 10.87 10.29
N ALA A 264 2.60 11.84 9.39
CA ALA A 264 3.66 12.20 8.47
C ALA A 264 4.91 12.72 9.20
N LEU A 265 4.75 13.43 10.31
CA LEU A 265 5.86 14.00 11.09
C LEU A 265 6.83 12.91 11.59
N LYS A 266 6.34 11.72 11.95
CA LYS A 266 7.14 10.57 12.36
C LYS A 266 8.12 10.14 11.27
N PHE A 267 7.64 10.02 10.05
CA PHE A 267 8.45 9.63 8.90
C PHE A 267 9.30 10.80 8.37
N TRP A 268 8.77 12.01 8.44
CA TRP A 268 9.49 13.21 8.03
C TRP A 268 10.76 13.43 8.88
N THR A 269 10.68 13.31 10.21
CA THR A 269 11.83 13.45 11.10
C THR A 269 12.90 12.38 10.82
N LEU A 270 12.49 11.15 10.53
CA LEU A 270 13.41 10.11 10.09
C LEU A 270 14.08 10.50 8.77
N TRP A 271 13.28 10.77 7.73
CA TRP A 271 13.79 11.05 6.40
C TRP A 271 14.70 12.28 6.35
N LYS A 272 14.30 13.38 7.03
CA LYS A 272 15.12 14.59 7.15
C LYS A 272 16.44 14.34 7.89
N SER A 273 16.44 13.46 8.89
CA SER A 273 17.64 13.18 9.69
C SER A 273 18.69 12.36 8.95
N ILE A 274 18.28 11.39 8.13
CA ILE A 274 19.21 10.45 7.47
C ILE A 274 19.26 10.60 5.95
N GLY A 275 18.35 11.38 5.37
CA GLY A 275 18.22 11.57 3.93
C GLY A 275 17.76 10.32 3.17
N THR A 276 17.52 10.45 1.87
CA THR A 276 17.14 9.31 1.01
C THR A 276 18.22 8.24 0.96
N LYS A 277 19.50 8.62 1.01
CA LYS A 277 20.61 7.65 1.10
C LYS A 277 20.59 6.84 2.40
N GLY A 278 20.13 7.44 3.50
CA GLY A 278 19.95 6.70 4.77
C GLY A 278 18.83 5.70 4.68
N LEU A 279 17.70 6.06 4.07
CA LEU A 279 16.60 5.13 3.80
C LEU A 279 17.03 3.98 2.88
N GLU A 280 17.78 4.29 1.81
CA GLU A 280 18.38 3.29 0.90
C GLU A 280 19.22 2.28 1.69
N LYS A 281 20.10 2.75 2.57
CA LYS A 281 20.95 1.88 3.42
C LYS A 281 20.15 0.98 4.35
N ILE A 282 19.05 1.47 4.93
CA ILE A 282 18.17 0.64 5.77
C ILE A 282 17.58 -0.49 4.92
N VAL A 283 16.99 -0.17 3.77
CA VAL A 283 16.37 -1.17 2.90
C VAL A 283 17.39 -2.17 2.38
N ASP A 284 18.55 -1.71 1.88
CA ASP A 284 19.61 -2.59 1.39
C ASP A 284 20.11 -3.53 2.48
N HIS A 285 20.28 -3.03 3.72
CA HIS A 285 20.71 -3.84 4.86
C HIS A 285 19.71 -4.96 5.22
N GLU A 286 18.39 -4.67 5.18
CA GLU A 286 17.36 -5.69 5.41
C GLU A 286 17.43 -6.81 4.34
N PHE A 287 17.66 -6.45 3.07
CA PHE A 287 17.87 -7.45 2.02
C PHE A 287 19.18 -8.23 2.19
N ASP A 288 20.27 -7.56 2.60
CA ASP A 288 21.54 -8.24 2.86
C ASP A 288 21.42 -9.23 4.03
N LEU A 289 20.69 -8.90 5.10
CA LEU A 289 20.37 -9.81 6.20
C LEU A 289 19.51 -10.99 5.75
N ALA A 290 18.46 -10.71 4.97
CA ALA A 290 17.60 -11.75 4.41
C ALA A 290 18.39 -12.71 3.50
N LYS A 291 19.28 -12.16 2.67
CA LYS A 291 20.16 -12.98 1.81
C LYS A 291 21.11 -13.87 2.64
N TYR A 292 21.72 -13.34 3.69
CA TYR A 292 22.56 -14.13 4.58
C TYR A 292 21.78 -15.29 5.21
N ALA A 293 20.57 -15.03 5.72
CA ALA A 293 19.71 -16.07 6.30
C ALA A 293 19.25 -17.08 5.23
N TYR A 294 18.93 -16.63 4.02
CA TYR A 294 18.58 -17.47 2.90
C TYR A 294 19.72 -18.44 2.56
N ASP A 295 20.95 -17.92 2.42
CA ASP A 295 22.13 -18.73 2.08
C ASP A 295 22.46 -19.75 3.19
N TYR A 296 22.29 -19.38 4.46
CA TYR A 296 22.45 -20.30 5.57
C TYR A 296 21.44 -21.44 5.52
N VAL A 297 20.16 -21.14 5.31
CA VAL A 297 19.09 -22.14 5.29
C VAL A 297 19.28 -23.12 4.13
N ILE A 298 19.58 -22.62 2.93
CA ILE A 298 19.72 -23.50 1.75
C ILE A 298 21.02 -24.34 1.80
N SER A 299 22.05 -23.90 2.50
CA SER A 299 23.30 -24.65 2.67
C SER A 299 23.21 -25.78 3.71
N ASN A 300 22.16 -25.83 4.51
CA ASN A 300 21.98 -26.80 5.60
C ASN A 300 20.86 -27.80 5.26
N LYS A 301 21.19 -29.07 5.23
CA LYS A 301 20.28 -30.18 4.87
C LYS A 301 19.08 -30.35 5.82
N ASP A 302 19.19 -29.83 7.03
CA ASP A 302 18.12 -29.92 8.03
C ASP A 302 16.98 -28.92 7.80
N TYR A 303 17.11 -28.02 6.82
CA TYR A 303 16.08 -27.01 6.54
C TYR A 303 15.44 -27.19 5.17
N ASN A 304 14.12 -27.04 5.12
CA ASN A 304 13.32 -26.95 3.89
C ASN A 304 12.90 -25.49 3.71
N LEU A 305 13.47 -24.81 2.72
CA LEU A 305 13.21 -23.40 2.45
C LEU A 305 11.97 -23.22 1.56
N TYR A 306 11.09 -22.26 1.94
CA TYR A 306 9.90 -21.87 1.17
C TYR A 306 10.00 -20.46 0.59
N SER A 307 10.89 -19.62 1.09
CA SER A 307 11.08 -18.23 0.61
C SER A 307 11.83 -18.18 -0.71
N PHE A 308 11.68 -17.06 -1.40
CA PHE A 308 12.36 -16.77 -2.67
C PHE A 308 13.67 -15.99 -2.40
N GLU A 309 14.64 -16.06 -3.31
CA GLU A 309 15.95 -15.41 -3.16
C GLU A 309 15.85 -13.88 -2.94
N SER A 310 14.85 -13.21 -3.52
CA SER A 310 14.64 -11.76 -3.37
C SER A 310 13.64 -11.39 -2.26
N SER A 311 13.35 -12.31 -1.36
CA SER A 311 12.42 -12.09 -0.25
C SER A 311 13.09 -11.39 0.93
N LEU A 312 12.34 -10.50 1.61
CA LEU A 312 12.69 -9.97 2.93
C LEU A 312 12.27 -10.92 4.07
N SER A 313 11.51 -11.97 3.77
CA SER A 313 11.03 -12.96 4.73
C SER A 313 11.70 -14.30 4.46
N ILE A 314 12.20 -14.93 5.49
CA ILE A 314 12.78 -16.27 5.40
C ILE A 314 11.84 -17.26 6.07
N CYS A 315 11.11 -18.01 5.25
CA CYS A 315 10.19 -19.05 5.69
C CYS A 315 10.82 -20.42 5.41
N PHE A 316 10.97 -21.21 6.44
CA PHE A 316 11.57 -22.54 6.38
C PHE A 316 10.91 -23.48 7.35
N ASN A 317 11.04 -24.77 7.11
CA ASN A 317 10.78 -25.81 8.10
C ASN A 317 12.09 -26.48 8.51
N TYR A 318 12.14 -27.04 9.72
CA TYR A 318 13.29 -27.73 10.24
C TYR A 318 13.03 -29.23 10.21
N LYS A 319 13.83 -29.99 9.44
CA LYS A 319 13.64 -31.43 9.19
C LYS A 319 12.19 -31.69 8.74
N ASP A 320 11.64 -32.81 9.12
CA ASP A 320 10.26 -33.22 8.82
C ASP A 320 9.31 -32.99 10.03
N TYR A 321 9.69 -32.10 10.96
CA TYR A 321 8.80 -31.75 12.08
C TYR A 321 7.57 -31.01 11.60
N ASP A 322 6.46 -31.24 12.30
CA ASP A 322 5.27 -30.42 12.07
C ASP A 322 5.57 -28.95 12.41
N PRO A 323 5.27 -28.00 11.50
CA PRO A 323 5.52 -26.58 11.72
C PRO A 323 4.85 -26.02 12.99
N VAL A 324 3.70 -26.56 13.39
CA VAL A 324 2.98 -26.13 14.60
C VAL A 324 3.77 -26.55 15.85
N ASP A 325 4.31 -27.77 15.84
CA ASP A 325 5.14 -28.25 16.96
C ASP A 325 6.41 -27.44 17.10
N VAL A 326 7.10 -27.16 15.99
CA VAL A 326 8.34 -26.33 15.99
C VAL A 326 8.06 -24.93 16.51
N CYS A 327 6.94 -24.32 16.11
CA CYS A 327 6.57 -22.96 16.56
C CYS A 327 6.09 -22.91 18.02
N SER A 328 5.75 -24.05 18.62
CA SER A 328 5.28 -24.14 20.00
C SER A 328 6.42 -24.46 21.00
N MET A 329 7.58 -24.89 20.52
CA MET A 329 8.80 -25.09 21.29
C MET A 329 9.47 -23.76 21.62
#